data_9cd5113f21580192154e363666031d73
#
_entry.id   9cd5113f21580192154e363666031d73
#
_cell.length_a   1.000
_cell.length_b   1.000
_cell.length_c   1.000
_cell.angle_alpha   90.00
_cell.angle_beta   90.00
_cell.angle_gamma   90.00
#
_symmetry.space_group_name_H-M   'P 1'
#
loop_
_entity.id
_entity.type
_entity.pdbx_description
1 polymer ?
#
loop_
_entity_poly.entity_id
_entity_poly.type
_entity_poly.pdbx_seq_one_letter_code
_entity_poly.pdbx_strand_id
1 'polypeptide(L)'
;PNGAGKTTFINLLSGFYPPDDGRVFYQGNDVTDFSPARRVALGITRTFQLVHVFDNLSVYENLGLAYFRKQEEKAFTFRMFVSSLRRKEIKQNAEETLAMLELDHLRDETVASLPLGSKKRLEIAMAFASDPEVIIFDEPFAGLGDQEIDEVVGVLQKYTHDKTILVIEHKVSKLEQFVDRLAVMHEGEIIACGGCQETLNDPEVRQCYWKLET
;
A
#
# COMPACT_ATOMS: atom_id res chain seq x y z
N PRO A 1 -17.80 -6.27 -4.53
CA PRO A 1 -18.33 -5.63 -5.75
C PRO A 1 -18.03 -4.13 -5.78
N ASN A 2 -18.20 -3.49 -6.95
CA ASN A 2 -18.15 -2.03 -7.07
C ASN A 2 -19.29 -1.40 -6.26
N GLY A 3 -19.04 -0.25 -5.63
CA GLY A 3 -20.04 0.42 -4.79
C GLY A 3 -20.29 -0.20 -3.41
N ALA A 4 -19.62 -1.30 -3.06
CA ALA A 4 -19.79 -1.97 -1.77
C ALA A 4 -19.30 -1.17 -0.53
N GLY A 5 -18.69 0.01 -0.71
CA GLY A 5 -18.19 0.84 0.40
C GLY A 5 -16.70 0.66 0.73
N LYS A 6 -15.95 -0.14 -0.05
CA LYS A 6 -14.52 -0.42 0.24
C LYS A 6 -13.66 0.83 0.36
N THR A 7 -13.76 1.76 -0.58
CA THR A 7 -13.01 3.03 -0.55
C THR A 7 -13.40 3.89 0.64
N THR A 8 -14.70 3.92 1.00
CA THR A 8 -15.18 4.61 2.22
C THR A 8 -14.55 4.00 3.46
N PHE A 9 -14.57 2.67 3.57
CA PHE A 9 -13.98 1.94 4.69
C PHE A 9 -12.49 2.26 4.88
N ILE A 10 -11.69 2.23 3.80
CA ILE A 10 -10.27 2.58 3.94
C ILE A 10 -10.03 4.07 4.17
N ASN A 11 -10.93 4.96 3.73
CA ASN A 11 -10.87 6.38 4.10
C ASN A 11 -11.08 6.59 5.61
N LEU A 12 -11.98 5.82 6.24
CA LEU A 12 -12.16 5.80 7.70
C LEU A 12 -10.90 5.24 8.39
N LEU A 13 -10.37 4.10 7.93
CA LEU A 13 -9.18 3.49 8.51
C LEU A 13 -7.92 4.37 8.36
N SER A 14 -7.79 5.11 7.27
CA SER A 14 -6.65 6.00 7.03
C SER A 14 -6.83 7.42 7.59
N GLY A 15 -8.01 7.75 8.17
CA GLY A 15 -8.29 9.03 8.81
C GLY A 15 -8.62 10.18 7.86
N PHE A 16 -8.93 9.86 6.58
CA PHE A 16 -9.42 10.86 5.63
C PHE A 16 -10.86 11.29 5.93
N TYR A 17 -11.66 10.38 6.48
CA TYR A 17 -13.01 10.68 6.97
C TYR A 17 -13.12 10.28 8.44
N PRO A 18 -13.76 11.10 9.28
CA PRO A 18 -14.16 10.67 10.62
C PRO A 18 -15.35 9.71 10.50
N PRO A 19 -15.47 8.67 11.33
CA PRO A 19 -16.67 7.86 11.40
C PRO A 19 -17.79 8.65 12.10
N ASP A 20 -19.04 8.47 11.67
CA ASP A 20 -20.21 9.02 12.35
C ASP A 20 -20.48 8.28 13.66
N ASP A 21 -20.15 6.98 13.70
CA ASP A 21 -20.23 6.13 14.90
C ASP A 21 -19.13 5.06 14.85
N GLY A 22 -18.85 4.44 15.99
CA GLY A 22 -17.77 3.46 16.12
C GLY A 22 -16.40 4.07 16.34
N ARG A 23 -15.37 3.20 16.43
CA ARG A 23 -14.00 3.61 16.74
C ARG A 23 -12.98 2.80 15.96
N VAL A 24 -11.85 3.44 15.68
CA VAL A 24 -10.68 2.81 15.08
C VAL A 24 -9.60 2.65 16.14
N PHE A 25 -9.14 1.41 16.34
CA PHE A 25 -8.07 1.11 17.28
C PHE A 25 -6.82 0.62 16.54
N TYR A 26 -5.67 1.08 16.96
CA TYR A 26 -4.39 0.62 16.50
C TYR A 26 -3.49 0.27 17.70
N GLN A 27 -3.03 -0.99 17.77
CA GLN A 27 -2.25 -1.49 18.91
C GLN A 27 -2.90 -1.17 20.27
N GLY A 28 -4.23 -1.32 20.36
CA GLY A 28 -5.01 -1.04 21.56
C GLY A 28 -5.27 0.44 21.88
N ASN A 29 -4.71 1.36 21.09
CA ASN A 29 -4.94 2.79 21.25
C ASN A 29 -6.07 3.28 20.33
N ASP A 30 -6.94 4.13 20.85
CA ASP A 30 -7.97 4.79 20.04
C ASP A 30 -7.31 5.84 19.15
N VAL A 31 -7.42 5.65 17.84
CA VAL A 31 -6.87 6.54 16.81
C VAL A 31 -7.97 7.18 15.96
N THR A 32 -9.22 7.11 16.41
CA THR A 32 -10.40 7.56 15.67
C THR A 32 -10.24 9.00 15.19
N ASP A 33 -9.86 9.91 16.06
CA ASP A 33 -9.73 11.35 15.78
C ASP A 33 -8.35 11.72 15.19
N PHE A 34 -7.49 10.75 14.85
CA PHE A 34 -6.18 11.05 14.32
C PHE A 34 -6.26 11.38 12.84
N SER A 35 -5.64 12.51 12.47
CA SER A 35 -5.49 12.91 11.06
C SER A 35 -4.67 11.87 10.27
N PRO A 36 -4.79 11.83 8.93
CA PRO A 36 -3.97 10.96 8.10
C PRO A 36 -2.47 11.09 8.37
N ALA A 37 -1.98 12.31 8.54
CA ALA A 37 -0.55 12.56 8.83
C ALA A 37 -0.13 11.93 10.17
N ARG A 38 -0.99 12.00 11.20
CA ARG A 38 -0.72 11.38 12.50
C ARG A 38 -0.77 9.85 12.43
N ARG A 39 -1.66 9.27 11.62
CA ARG A 39 -1.69 7.81 11.39
C ARG A 39 -0.46 7.33 10.65
N VAL A 40 0.03 8.09 9.65
CA VAL A 40 1.30 7.80 8.97
C VAL A 40 2.47 7.85 9.96
N ALA A 41 2.52 8.83 10.86
CA ALA A 41 3.55 8.92 11.91
C ALA A 41 3.52 7.74 12.90
N LEU A 42 2.35 7.08 13.07
CA LEU A 42 2.21 5.85 13.83
C LEU A 42 2.61 4.58 13.07
N GLY A 43 2.92 4.67 11.77
CA GLY A 43 3.26 3.53 10.94
C GLY A 43 2.08 2.94 10.14
N ILE A 44 0.99 3.68 9.95
CA ILE A 44 -0.13 3.28 9.09
C ILE A 44 -0.02 4.06 7.77
N THR A 45 0.43 3.40 6.71
CA THR A 45 0.60 4.01 5.37
C THR A 45 -0.47 3.49 4.41
N ARG A 46 -0.88 4.34 3.47
CA ARG A 46 -1.81 3.97 2.39
C ARG A 46 -1.24 4.39 1.04
N THR A 47 -1.36 3.50 0.04
CA THR A 47 -1.26 3.89 -1.37
C THR A 47 -2.63 4.32 -1.90
N PHE A 48 -2.64 5.04 -3.01
CA PHE A 48 -3.87 5.49 -3.64
C PHE A 48 -4.11 4.73 -4.95
N GLN A 49 -5.37 4.69 -5.41
CA GLN A 49 -5.76 4.04 -6.66
C GLN A 49 -5.01 4.59 -7.88
N LEU A 50 -4.76 5.90 -7.91
CA LEU A 50 -3.88 6.52 -8.90
C LEU A 50 -2.43 6.46 -8.41
N VAL A 51 -1.51 6.10 -9.31
CA VAL A 51 -0.08 6.05 -9.00
C VAL A 51 0.43 7.46 -8.63
N HIS A 52 0.87 7.62 -7.39
CA HIS A 52 1.38 8.88 -6.86
C HIS A 52 2.92 8.87 -6.83
N VAL A 53 3.51 9.06 -8.00
CA VAL A 53 4.96 9.21 -8.19
C VAL A 53 5.24 10.57 -8.85
N PHE A 54 6.45 11.05 -8.72
CA PHE A 54 6.87 12.29 -9.36
C PHE A 54 7.39 12.00 -10.76
N ASP A 55 6.53 12.18 -11.76
CA ASP A 55 6.80 11.83 -13.16
C ASP A 55 8.05 12.49 -13.75
N ASN A 56 8.38 13.72 -13.32
CA ASN A 56 9.52 14.47 -13.81
C ASN A 56 10.86 14.14 -13.12
N LEU A 57 10.84 13.26 -12.12
CA LEU A 57 12.02 12.78 -11.42
C LEU A 57 12.39 11.39 -11.89
N SER A 58 13.65 11.01 -11.66
CA SER A 58 14.09 9.62 -11.87
C SER A 58 13.52 8.69 -10.81
N VAL A 59 13.57 7.38 -11.08
CA VAL A 59 13.19 6.33 -10.11
C VAL A 59 13.97 6.51 -8.80
N TYR A 60 15.29 6.73 -8.90
CA TYR A 60 16.16 6.96 -7.76
C TYR A 60 15.80 8.21 -6.96
N GLU A 61 15.48 9.30 -7.63
CA GLU A 61 15.08 10.55 -6.96
C GLU A 61 13.75 10.42 -6.23
N ASN A 62 12.77 9.69 -6.80
CA ASN A 62 11.51 9.38 -6.14
C ASN A 62 11.73 8.64 -4.83
N LEU A 63 12.53 7.57 -4.85
CA LEU A 63 12.89 6.83 -3.64
C LEU A 63 13.67 7.69 -2.63
N GLY A 64 14.61 8.48 -3.12
CA GLY A 64 15.36 9.41 -2.30
C GLY A 64 14.46 10.38 -1.53
N LEU A 65 13.41 10.92 -2.17
CA LEU A 65 12.42 11.78 -1.52
C LEU A 65 11.60 11.04 -0.46
N ALA A 66 11.19 9.79 -0.73
CA ALA A 66 10.43 8.98 0.24
C ALA A 66 11.26 8.71 1.51
N TYR A 67 12.53 8.35 1.36
CA TYR A 67 13.45 8.14 2.49
C TYR A 67 13.80 9.44 3.22
N PHE A 68 13.94 10.56 2.49
CA PHE A 68 14.21 11.86 3.09
C PHE A 68 13.07 12.27 4.04
N ARG A 69 11.82 12.09 3.62
CA ARG A 69 10.64 12.39 4.44
C ARG A 69 10.64 11.61 5.77
N LYS A 70 10.98 10.32 5.75
CA LYS A 70 11.11 9.50 6.96
C LYS A 70 12.08 10.10 7.98
N GLN A 71 13.16 10.72 7.50
CA GLN A 71 14.21 11.26 8.37
C GLN A 71 13.87 12.65 8.95
N GLU A 72 13.11 13.47 8.24
CA GLU A 72 12.73 14.80 8.73
C GLU A 72 11.80 14.75 9.94
N GLU A 73 10.95 13.75 10.07
CA GLU A 73 10.07 13.57 11.22
C GLU A 73 10.84 13.30 12.53
N LYS A 74 12.07 12.83 12.45
CA LYS A 74 12.89 12.44 13.62
C LYS A 74 13.94 13.46 14.08
N ALA A 75 14.23 14.55 13.35
CA ALA A 75 15.39 15.39 13.68
C ALA A 75 15.30 16.85 13.24
N PHE A 76 14.78 17.71 14.07
CA PHE A 76 14.79 19.16 13.84
C PHE A 76 16.01 19.88 14.43
N THR A 77 16.94 19.24 15.14
CA THR A 77 17.92 19.96 15.99
C THR A 77 19.42 19.80 15.63
N PHE A 78 19.81 19.02 14.64
CA PHE A 78 21.26 18.81 14.36
C PHE A 78 21.61 18.85 12.86
N ARG A 79 21.15 19.86 12.18
CA ARG A 79 21.02 19.96 10.71
C ARG A 79 22.30 19.99 9.88
N MET A 80 23.49 20.31 10.41
CA MET A 80 24.68 20.51 9.57
C MET A 80 25.70 19.37 9.62
N PHE A 81 25.88 18.70 10.74
CA PHE A 81 26.90 17.65 10.88
C PHE A 81 26.43 16.28 10.35
N VAL A 82 25.13 16.03 10.34
CA VAL A 82 24.51 14.75 9.94
C VAL A 82 24.18 14.71 8.43
N SER A 83 24.30 15.80 7.70
CA SER A 83 23.88 15.87 6.29
C SER A 83 24.66 14.93 5.35
N SER A 84 25.94 14.67 5.63
CA SER A 84 26.76 13.75 4.80
C SER A 84 26.50 12.28 5.10
N LEU A 85 26.29 11.93 6.38
CA LEU A 85 25.96 10.56 6.82
C LEU A 85 24.54 10.18 6.39
N ARG A 86 23.59 11.11 6.53
CA ARG A 86 22.20 10.92 6.08
C ARG A 86 22.08 10.71 4.58
N ARG A 87 22.84 11.47 3.78
CA ARG A 87 22.88 11.27 2.32
C ARG A 87 23.39 9.87 1.95
N LYS A 88 24.40 9.37 2.68
CA LYS A 88 24.92 8.01 2.45
C LYS A 88 23.89 6.95 2.81
N GLU A 89 23.20 7.12 3.93
CA GLU A 89 22.15 6.20 4.38
C GLU A 89 20.94 6.20 3.43
N ILE A 90 20.44 7.38 3.03
CA ILE A 90 19.37 7.49 2.03
C ILE A 90 19.78 6.82 0.73
N LYS A 91 21.02 7.06 0.27
CA LYS A 91 21.53 6.45 -0.94
C LYS A 91 21.57 4.93 -0.84
N GLN A 92 22.09 4.40 0.25
CA GLN A 92 22.18 2.97 0.48
C GLN A 92 20.78 2.34 0.52
N ASN A 93 19.85 2.90 1.31
CA ASN A 93 18.49 2.40 1.42
C ASN A 93 17.75 2.45 0.08
N ALA A 94 17.93 3.51 -0.71
CA ALA A 94 17.33 3.61 -2.04
C ALA A 94 17.91 2.57 -3.00
N GLU A 95 19.21 2.33 -2.98
CA GLU A 95 19.87 1.31 -3.82
C GLU A 95 19.43 -0.10 -3.41
N GLU A 96 19.38 -0.41 -2.12
CA GLU A 96 18.86 -1.67 -1.61
C GLU A 96 17.41 -1.90 -2.07
N THR A 97 16.55 -0.87 -1.95
CA THR A 97 15.15 -0.96 -2.36
C THR A 97 15.01 -1.15 -3.88
N LEU A 98 15.83 -0.47 -4.69
CA LEU A 98 15.84 -0.66 -6.14
C LEU A 98 16.16 -2.11 -6.51
N ALA A 99 17.21 -2.67 -5.92
CA ALA A 99 17.61 -4.06 -6.15
C ALA A 99 16.50 -5.03 -5.69
N MET A 100 15.90 -4.76 -4.54
CA MET A 100 14.81 -5.55 -3.99
C MET A 100 13.58 -5.62 -4.92
N LEU A 101 13.26 -4.53 -5.61
CA LEU A 101 12.09 -4.41 -6.47
C LEU A 101 12.41 -4.62 -7.95
N GLU A 102 13.64 -5.04 -8.24
CA GLU A 102 14.12 -5.27 -9.61
C GLU A 102 13.97 -4.01 -10.48
N LEU A 103 14.20 -2.83 -9.88
CA LEU A 103 14.14 -1.52 -10.53
C LEU A 103 15.52 -0.89 -10.77
N ASP A 104 16.63 -1.58 -10.43
CA ASP A 104 17.98 -1.03 -10.52
C ASP A 104 18.35 -0.65 -11.96
N HIS A 105 17.88 -1.41 -12.93
CA HIS A 105 18.10 -1.14 -14.35
C HIS A 105 17.34 0.10 -14.85
N LEU A 106 16.33 0.58 -14.10
CA LEU A 106 15.54 1.79 -14.38
C LEU A 106 15.93 2.97 -13.49
N ARG A 107 16.97 2.83 -12.69
CA ARG A 107 17.39 3.79 -11.65
C ARG A 107 17.37 5.24 -12.09
N ASP A 108 17.99 5.53 -13.22
CA ASP A 108 18.20 6.88 -13.75
C ASP A 108 17.15 7.28 -14.80
N GLU A 109 16.20 6.37 -15.11
CA GLU A 109 15.09 6.64 -16.01
C GLU A 109 14.08 7.60 -15.38
N THR A 110 13.58 8.53 -16.19
CA THR A 110 12.48 9.42 -15.79
C THR A 110 11.20 8.62 -15.65
N VAL A 111 10.49 8.80 -14.54
CA VAL A 111 9.28 8.02 -14.23
C VAL A 111 8.20 8.19 -15.30
N ALA A 112 8.11 9.38 -15.96
CA ALA A 112 7.18 9.61 -17.07
C ALA A 112 7.30 8.56 -18.18
N SER A 113 8.53 8.07 -18.48
CA SER A 113 8.80 7.10 -19.55
C SER A 113 8.50 5.65 -19.18
N LEU A 114 8.23 5.35 -17.90
CA LEU A 114 8.09 3.98 -17.43
C LEU A 114 6.73 3.36 -17.78
N PRO A 115 6.70 2.04 -18.04
CA PRO A 115 5.47 1.26 -18.06
C PRO A 115 4.72 1.36 -16.73
N LEU A 116 3.40 1.15 -16.77
CA LEU A 116 2.53 1.25 -15.59
C LEU A 116 2.96 0.28 -14.48
N GLY A 117 3.33 -0.95 -14.82
CA GLY A 117 3.81 -1.95 -13.85
C GLY A 117 5.06 -1.49 -13.10
N SER A 118 6.02 -0.87 -13.77
CA SER A 118 7.20 -0.29 -13.11
C SER A 118 6.85 0.89 -12.20
N LYS A 119 5.92 1.75 -12.64
CA LYS A 119 5.40 2.85 -11.81
C LYS A 119 4.71 2.32 -10.53
N LYS A 120 3.91 1.25 -10.66
CA LYS A 120 3.27 0.59 -9.49
C LYS A 120 4.29 -0.01 -8.53
N ARG A 121 5.32 -0.68 -9.04
CA ARG A 121 6.41 -1.18 -8.20
C ARG A 121 7.15 -0.05 -7.49
N LEU A 122 7.39 1.07 -8.17
CA LEU A 122 7.99 2.24 -7.53
C LEU A 122 7.10 2.85 -6.44
N GLU A 123 5.78 2.95 -6.67
CA GLU A 123 4.83 3.42 -5.65
C GLU A 123 4.85 2.52 -4.40
N ILE A 124 4.86 1.21 -4.60
CA ILE A 124 5.00 0.22 -3.52
C ILE A 124 6.33 0.43 -2.78
N ALA A 125 7.43 0.61 -3.50
CA ALA A 125 8.75 0.91 -2.94
C ALA A 125 8.72 2.14 -2.03
N MET A 126 8.11 3.22 -2.51
CA MET A 126 7.98 4.47 -1.75
C MET A 126 7.10 4.29 -0.49
N ALA A 127 6.06 3.45 -0.55
CA ALA A 127 5.25 3.13 0.62
C ALA A 127 6.07 2.39 1.70
N PHE A 128 6.96 1.49 1.30
CA PHE A 128 7.86 0.78 2.22
C PHE A 128 8.99 1.67 2.79
N ALA A 129 9.37 2.74 2.10
CA ALA A 129 10.48 3.61 2.54
C ALA A 129 10.26 4.21 3.94
N SER A 130 9.02 4.42 4.36
CA SER A 130 8.68 4.87 5.73
C SER A 130 8.77 3.76 6.78
N ASP A 131 9.00 2.52 6.37
CA ASP A 131 9.00 1.32 7.21
C ASP A 131 7.73 1.19 8.06
N PRO A 132 6.55 1.20 7.44
CA PRO A 132 5.29 1.15 8.14
C PRO A 132 5.03 -0.24 8.73
N GLU A 133 4.25 -0.31 9.81
CA GLU A 133 3.75 -1.59 10.35
C GLU A 133 2.46 -2.04 9.65
N VAL A 134 1.66 -1.09 9.17
CA VAL A 134 0.42 -1.33 8.43
C VAL A 134 0.46 -0.63 7.09
N ILE A 135 0.20 -1.36 6.02
CA ILE A 135 0.09 -0.81 4.67
C ILE A 135 -1.28 -1.14 4.09
N ILE A 136 -1.96 -0.10 3.60
CA ILE A 136 -3.24 -0.23 2.92
C ILE A 136 -3.00 -0.01 1.43
N PHE A 137 -3.20 -1.04 0.61
CA PHE A 137 -3.13 -0.96 -0.85
C PHE A 137 -4.55 -0.85 -1.43
N ASP A 138 -4.78 0.22 -2.19
CA ASP A 138 -6.05 0.49 -2.85
C ASP A 138 -5.93 0.16 -4.34
N GLU A 139 -6.43 -1.01 -4.74
CA GLU A 139 -6.40 -1.54 -6.10
C GLU A 139 -5.00 -1.54 -6.73
N PRO A 140 -3.98 -2.15 -6.10
CA PRO A 140 -2.60 -2.13 -6.60
C PRO A 140 -2.45 -2.79 -7.97
N PHE A 141 -3.37 -3.65 -8.40
CA PHE A 141 -3.34 -4.36 -9.67
C PHE A 141 -4.14 -3.68 -10.79
N ALA A 142 -4.75 -2.51 -10.52
CA ALA A 142 -5.55 -1.79 -11.52
C ALA A 142 -4.71 -1.42 -12.74
N GLY A 143 -5.19 -1.80 -13.93
CA GLY A 143 -4.55 -1.51 -15.21
C GLY A 143 -3.36 -2.40 -15.57
N LEU A 144 -3.00 -3.37 -14.72
CA LEU A 144 -1.90 -4.29 -14.96
C LEU A 144 -2.34 -5.56 -15.70
N GLY A 145 -1.48 -6.07 -16.56
CA GLY A 145 -1.57 -7.41 -17.15
C GLY A 145 -1.21 -8.51 -16.14
N ASP A 146 -1.55 -9.76 -16.44
CA ASP A 146 -1.35 -10.86 -15.49
C ASP A 146 0.11 -11.07 -15.10
N GLN A 147 1.05 -10.90 -16.02
CA GLN A 147 2.48 -11.01 -15.73
C GLN A 147 2.96 -9.91 -14.78
N GLU A 148 2.52 -8.66 -15.01
CA GLU A 148 2.86 -7.52 -14.14
C GLU A 148 2.27 -7.68 -12.75
N ILE A 149 1.07 -8.27 -12.63
CA ILE A 149 0.46 -8.59 -11.34
C ILE A 149 1.31 -9.63 -10.60
N ASP A 150 1.75 -10.68 -11.28
CA ASP A 150 2.57 -11.73 -10.66
C ASP A 150 3.92 -11.16 -10.16
N GLU A 151 4.51 -10.19 -10.89
CA GLU A 151 5.70 -9.45 -10.44
C GLU A 151 5.40 -8.63 -9.17
N VAL A 152 4.29 -7.88 -9.13
CA VAL A 152 3.88 -7.11 -7.95
C VAL A 152 3.58 -8.01 -6.76
N VAL A 153 2.86 -9.11 -6.96
CA VAL A 153 2.58 -10.10 -5.90
C VAL A 153 3.88 -10.69 -5.35
N GLY A 154 4.83 -11.05 -6.22
CA GLY A 154 6.14 -11.55 -5.80
C GLY A 154 6.91 -10.56 -4.92
N VAL A 155 6.83 -9.28 -5.24
CA VAL A 155 7.39 -8.19 -4.41
C VAL A 155 6.67 -8.13 -3.06
N LEU A 156 5.35 -8.08 -3.04
CA LEU A 156 4.58 -8.02 -1.81
C LEU A 156 4.90 -9.21 -0.90
N GLN A 157 4.93 -10.44 -1.41
CA GLN A 157 5.28 -11.63 -0.63
C GLN A 157 6.65 -11.56 0.04
N LYS A 158 7.64 -11.00 -0.63
CA LYS A 158 9.01 -10.88 -0.08
C LYS A 158 9.11 -9.90 1.09
N TYR A 159 8.32 -8.81 1.06
CA TYR A 159 8.52 -7.66 1.95
C TYR A 159 7.46 -7.49 3.04
N THR A 160 6.52 -8.43 3.14
CA THR A 160 5.36 -8.29 4.02
C THR A 160 5.37 -9.21 5.23
N HIS A 161 6.39 -10.04 5.39
CA HIS A 161 6.44 -11.05 6.46
C HIS A 161 6.22 -10.49 7.88
N ASP A 162 6.70 -9.28 8.14
CA ASP A 162 6.62 -8.64 9.46
C ASP A 162 5.60 -7.49 9.49
N LYS A 163 4.72 -7.40 8.48
CA LYS A 163 3.81 -6.26 8.32
C LYS A 163 2.37 -6.70 8.19
N THR A 164 1.45 -5.87 8.64
CA THR A 164 0.03 -6.04 8.38
C THR A 164 -0.31 -5.38 7.05
N ILE A 165 -0.90 -6.14 6.13
CA ILE A 165 -1.28 -5.63 4.81
C ILE A 165 -2.79 -5.77 4.63
N LEU A 166 -3.41 -4.65 4.28
CA LEU A 166 -4.78 -4.61 3.80
C LEU A 166 -4.76 -4.30 2.30
N VAL A 167 -5.28 -5.22 1.49
CA VAL A 167 -5.38 -5.03 0.03
C VAL A 167 -6.84 -4.98 -0.37
N ILE A 168 -7.24 -3.93 -1.08
CA ILE A 168 -8.53 -3.87 -1.76
C ILE A 168 -8.30 -4.21 -3.21
N GLU A 169 -8.96 -5.25 -3.68
CA GLU A 169 -8.83 -5.74 -5.05
C GLU A 169 -10.10 -6.41 -5.56
N HIS A 170 -10.21 -6.46 -6.89
CA HIS A 170 -11.28 -7.15 -7.58
C HIS A 170 -10.81 -8.50 -8.17
N LYS A 171 -9.53 -8.66 -8.45
CA LYS A 171 -8.93 -9.88 -9.00
C LYS A 171 -8.63 -10.88 -7.88
N VAL A 172 -9.68 -11.49 -7.33
CA VAL A 172 -9.61 -12.37 -6.14
C VAL A 172 -8.64 -13.55 -6.36
N SER A 173 -8.59 -14.14 -7.56
CA SER A 173 -7.70 -15.27 -7.87
C SER A 173 -6.21 -14.95 -7.67
N LYS A 174 -5.84 -13.67 -7.79
CA LYS A 174 -4.46 -13.21 -7.54
C LYS A 174 -4.19 -12.98 -6.05
N LEU A 175 -5.24 -12.64 -5.28
CA LEU A 175 -5.14 -12.46 -3.82
C LEU A 175 -4.94 -13.79 -3.08
N GLU A 176 -5.61 -14.87 -3.48
CA GLU A 176 -5.53 -16.19 -2.84
C GLU A 176 -4.09 -16.68 -2.61
N GLN A 177 -3.15 -16.20 -3.43
CA GLN A 177 -1.76 -16.66 -3.40
C GLN A 177 -0.94 -16.04 -2.26
N PHE A 178 -1.41 -14.93 -1.65
CA PHE A 178 -0.58 -14.21 -0.68
C PHE A 178 -1.34 -13.62 0.52
N VAL A 179 -2.68 -13.71 0.58
CA VAL A 179 -3.44 -13.21 1.73
C VAL A 179 -3.83 -14.35 2.67
N ASP A 180 -3.72 -14.11 3.97
CA ASP A 180 -4.13 -15.07 5.01
C ASP A 180 -5.65 -15.10 5.18
N ARG A 181 -6.31 -13.95 4.99
CA ARG A 181 -7.74 -13.77 5.21
C ARG A 181 -8.36 -12.92 4.11
N LEU A 182 -9.57 -13.29 3.73
CA LEU A 182 -10.41 -12.54 2.81
C LEU A 182 -11.64 -11.99 3.57
N ALA A 183 -11.95 -10.72 3.36
CA ALA A 183 -13.21 -10.12 3.78
C ALA A 183 -14.00 -9.68 2.56
N VAL A 184 -15.28 -10.02 2.49
CA VAL A 184 -16.19 -9.59 1.41
C VAL A 184 -17.14 -8.54 1.95
N MET A 185 -17.21 -7.43 1.22
CA MET A 185 -18.02 -6.28 1.57
C MET A 185 -19.16 -6.09 0.56
N HIS A 186 -20.38 -5.89 1.05
CA HIS A 186 -21.57 -5.64 0.26
C HIS A 186 -22.46 -4.60 0.94
N GLU A 187 -22.92 -3.61 0.20
CA GLU A 187 -23.80 -2.51 0.69
C GLU A 187 -23.31 -1.83 1.99
N GLY A 188 -21.98 -1.72 2.18
CA GLY A 188 -21.37 -1.08 3.34
C GLY A 188 -21.13 -2.02 4.52
N GLU A 189 -21.51 -3.29 4.44
CA GLU A 189 -21.32 -4.29 5.48
C GLU A 189 -20.31 -5.37 5.09
N ILE A 190 -19.59 -5.93 6.06
CA ILE A 190 -18.75 -7.11 5.87
C ILE A 190 -19.65 -8.33 6.04
N ILE A 191 -20.00 -8.97 4.92
CA ILE A 191 -20.89 -10.13 4.89
C ILE A 191 -20.19 -11.45 5.19
N ALA A 192 -18.89 -11.55 4.92
CA ALA A 192 -18.07 -12.71 5.24
C ALA A 192 -16.63 -12.31 5.49
N CYS A 193 -15.94 -13.04 6.39
CA CYS A 193 -14.52 -12.83 6.68
C CYS A 193 -13.90 -14.11 7.23
N GLY A 194 -12.89 -14.65 6.54
CA GLY A 194 -12.23 -15.90 6.93
C GLY A 194 -11.11 -16.29 5.98
N GLY A 195 -10.76 -17.56 5.94
CA GLY A 195 -9.84 -18.10 4.91
C GLY A 195 -10.40 -17.89 3.50
N CYS A 196 -9.53 -17.69 2.50
CA CYS A 196 -9.96 -17.36 1.15
C CYS A 196 -10.99 -18.34 0.59
N GLN A 197 -10.69 -19.63 0.61
CA GLN A 197 -11.57 -20.66 0.07
C GLN A 197 -12.90 -20.79 0.84
N GLU A 198 -12.87 -20.66 2.15
CA GLU A 198 -14.05 -20.66 3.00
C GLU A 198 -14.97 -19.48 2.65
N THR A 199 -14.41 -18.27 2.61
CA THR A 199 -15.14 -17.04 2.32
C THR A 199 -15.72 -17.03 0.91
N LEU A 200 -14.98 -17.51 -0.09
CA LEU A 200 -15.46 -17.59 -1.47
C LEU A 200 -16.55 -18.66 -1.68
N ASN A 201 -16.60 -19.67 -0.83
CA ASN A 201 -17.64 -20.70 -0.86
C ASN A 201 -18.88 -20.34 -0.04
N ASP A 202 -18.85 -19.25 0.70
CA ASP A 202 -20.00 -18.77 1.46
C ASP A 202 -21.22 -18.54 0.54
N PRO A 203 -22.41 -19.05 0.87
CA PRO A 203 -23.61 -18.90 0.04
C PRO A 203 -24.01 -17.44 -0.20
N GLU A 204 -23.85 -16.57 0.79
CA GLU A 204 -24.18 -15.16 0.69
C GLU A 204 -23.20 -14.43 -0.25
N VAL A 205 -21.90 -14.71 -0.13
CA VAL A 205 -20.87 -14.21 -1.03
C VAL A 205 -21.15 -14.65 -2.46
N ARG A 206 -21.46 -15.93 -2.68
CA ARG A 206 -21.81 -16.45 -4.01
C ARG A 206 -23.03 -15.75 -4.58
N GLN A 207 -24.05 -15.52 -3.79
CA GLN A 207 -25.25 -14.82 -4.24
C GLN A 207 -24.99 -13.38 -4.64
N CYS A 208 -24.11 -12.66 -3.92
CA CYS A 208 -23.79 -11.26 -4.19
C CYS A 208 -22.79 -11.09 -5.35
N TYR A 209 -21.80 -11.98 -5.47
CA TYR A 209 -20.71 -11.85 -6.44
C TYR A 209 -21.06 -12.41 -7.83
N TRP A 210 -21.72 -13.60 -7.89
CA TRP A 210 -21.97 -14.29 -9.17
C TRP A 210 -23.28 -13.88 -9.84
N LYS A 211 -24.18 -13.16 -9.16
CA LYS A 211 -25.37 -12.55 -9.79
C LYS A 211 -25.06 -11.31 -10.63
N LEU A 212 -23.85 -10.74 -10.50
CA LEU A 212 -23.42 -9.56 -11.26
C LEU A 212 -22.74 -9.93 -12.59
N GLU A 213 -22.50 -11.22 -12.86
CA GLU A 213 -21.91 -11.72 -14.10
C GLU A 213 -22.94 -12.27 -15.10
N THR A 214 -24.24 -12.15 -14.80
CA THR A 214 -25.34 -12.48 -15.73
C THR A 214 -26.11 -11.22 -16.12
#